data_8d06b148573c243e868e6efda0364eba
#
_entry.id   8d06b148573c243e868e6efda0364eba
#
_cell.length_a   1.000
_cell.length_b   1.000
_cell.length_c   1.000
_cell.angle_alpha   90.00
_cell.angle_beta   90.00
_cell.angle_gamma   90.00
#
_symmetry.space_group_name_H-M   'P 1'
#
loop_
_entity.id
_entity.type
_entity.pdbx_description
1 polymer ?
#
loop_
_entity_poly.entity_id
_entity_poly.type
_entity_poly.pdbx_seq_one_letter_code
_entity_poly.pdbx_strand_id
1 'polypeptide(L)'
;MLTAIIIDDELKSREGLEAMLHNLIEGVSVVAMADSVTSGVKAIAKNKPDIVFLDIEMPRRDGFELFDAFDKIDFEVVFTTAHEQYASKAFRTTAIDYLLKPIDIDLLKEAIERARDKRDKDKVNKNFEVFVNNMKTNKSNQQIAISSSDGLLFIKIDNIVYLRGDGAYTYFFLKTGERITTTKNLKEYEDLLSEYDFFRVHKSSLIHLHEMKKYVRGEGGYVVMSNGDSVDVSKRRKENFLAALSKL
;
A
#
# COMPACT_ATOMS: atom_id res chain seq x y z
N MET A 1 -19.74 -20.58 0.07
CA MET A 1 -19.51 -20.22 1.48
C MET A 1 -18.01 -20.07 1.63
N LEU A 2 -17.53 -18.89 2.00
CA LEU A 2 -16.09 -18.65 2.20
C LEU A 2 -15.66 -19.13 3.58
N THR A 3 -14.50 -19.75 3.66
CA THR A 3 -13.88 -20.15 4.92
C THR A 3 -12.85 -19.10 5.36
N ALA A 4 -12.92 -18.69 6.63
CA ALA A 4 -12.05 -17.65 7.18
C ALA A 4 -11.24 -18.17 8.37
N ILE A 5 -10.01 -17.65 8.53
CA ILE A 5 -9.21 -17.79 9.74
C ILE A 5 -8.92 -16.40 10.29
N ILE A 6 -8.97 -16.25 11.61
CA ILE A 6 -8.62 -15.03 12.33
C ILE A 6 -7.34 -15.27 13.11
N ILE A 7 -6.32 -14.43 12.89
CA ILE A 7 -5.02 -14.50 13.55
C ILE A 7 -4.75 -13.16 14.22
N ASP A 8 -4.76 -13.14 15.56
CA ASP A 8 -4.64 -11.94 16.37
C ASP A 8 -4.27 -12.39 17.78
N ASP A 9 -3.35 -11.75 18.47
CA ASP A 9 -2.96 -12.15 19.84
C ASP A 9 -4.02 -11.79 20.89
N GLU A 10 -4.86 -10.78 20.61
CA GLU A 10 -5.91 -10.32 21.50
C GLU A 10 -7.17 -11.19 21.39
N LEU A 11 -7.52 -11.90 22.46
CA LEU A 11 -8.73 -12.76 22.47
C LEU A 11 -10.00 -11.98 22.12
N LYS A 12 -10.16 -10.77 22.70
CA LYS A 12 -11.34 -9.92 22.47
C LYS A 12 -11.46 -9.47 21.00
N SER A 13 -10.34 -9.19 20.35
CA SER A 13 -10.31 -8.85 18.93
C SER A 13 -10.77 -10.03 18.08
N ARG A 14 -10.28 -11.24 18.36
CA ARG A 14 -10.70 -12.46 17.67
C ARG A 14 -12.19 -12.73 17.83
N GLU A 15 -12.70 -12.72 19.06
CA GLU A 15 -14.11 -12.96 19.39
C GLU A 15 -15.02 -11.88 18.78
N GLY A 16 -14.57 -10.62 18.81
CA GLY A 16 -15.31 -9.50 18.22
C GLY A 16 -15.46 -9.63 16.70
N LEU A 17 -14.37 -9.94 16.00
CA LEU A 17 -14.40 -10.14 14.56
C LEU A 17 -15.19 -11.41 14.17
N GLU A 18 -15.04 -12.51 14.93
CA GLU A 18 -15.85 -13.71 14.72
C GLU A 18 -17.34 -13.42 14.86
N ALA A 19 -17.75 -12.69 15.90
CA ALA A 19 -19.14 -12.30 16.11
C ALA A 19 -19.68 -11.40 14.98
N MET A 20 -18.86 -10.46 14.45
CA MET A 20 -19.23 -9.64 13.29
C MET A 20 -19.45 -10.52 12.06
N LEU A 21 -18.51 -11.43 11.76
CA LEU A 21 -18.59 -12.33 10.62
C LEU A 21 -19.81 -13.25 10.72
N HIS A 22 -20.07 -13.80 11.90
CA HIS A 22 -21.17 -14.73 12.12
C HIS A 22 -22.56 -14.05 12.05
N ASN A 23 -22.70 -12.88 12.67
CA ASN A 23 -24.01 -12.26 12.86
C ASN A 23 -24.40 -11.27 11.74
N LEU A 24 -23.41 -10.68 11.06
CA LEU A 24 -23.64 -9.55 10.16
C LEU A 24 -23.27 -9.82 8.70
N ILE A 25 -22.60 -10.98 8.42
CA ILE A 25 -22.12 -11.30 7.09
C ILE A 25 -22.54 -12.71 6.68
N GLU A 26 -23.39 -12.79 5.68
CA GLU A 26 -23.84 -14.08 5.15
C GLU A 26 -22.73 -14.77 4.33
N GLY A 27 -22.70 -16.10 4.40
CA GLY A 27 -21.86 -16.93 3.53
C GLY A 27 -20.36 -16.93 3.86
N VAL A 28 -19.97 -16.52 5.08
CA VAL A 28 -18.62 -16.66 5.64
C VAL A 28 -18.68 -17.56 6.87
N SER A 29 -17.69 -18.44 7.01
CA SER A 29 -17.53 -19.31 8.19
C SER A 29 -16.12 -19.23 8.74
N VAL A 30 -15.99 -18.87 10.01
CA VAL A 30 -14.71 -18.92 10.72
C VAL A 30 -14.42 -20.37 11.07
N VAL A 31 -13.38 -20.94 10.45
CA VAL A 31 -12.99 -22.37 10.63
C VAL A 31 -11.90 -22.57 11.66
N ALA A 32 -11.18 -21.51 12.01
CA ALA A 32 -10.19 -21.51 13.08
C ALA A 32 -9.86 -20.09 13.54
N MET A 33 -9.41 -19.97 14.78
CA MET A 33 -8.77 -18.78 15.34
C MET A 33 -7.38 -19.14 15.86
N ALA A 34 -6.43 -18.21 15.74
CA ALA A 34 -5.05 -18.37 16.17
C ALA A 34 -4.58 -17.12 16.92
N ASP A 35 -3.72 -17.32 17.93
CA ASP A 35 -3.21 -16.28 18.82
C ASP A 35 -1.78 -15.83 18.48
N SER A 36 -1.20 -16.38 17.43
CA SER A 36 0.18 -16.12 17.04
C SER A 36 0.44 -16.55 15.61
N VAL A 37 1.53 -16.03 15.02
CA VAL A 37 2.03 -16.47 13.70
C VAL A 37 2.17 -17.99 13.64
N THR A 38 2.77 -18.59 14.67
CA THR A 38 3.03 -20.03 14.67
C THR A 38 1.75 -20.88 14.69
N SER A 39 0.76 -20.51 15.48
CA SER A 39 -0.55 -21.19 15.50
C SER A 39 -1.33 -20.88 14.22
N GLY A 40 -1.21 -19.68 13.67
CA GLY A 40 -1.80 -19.27 12.40
C GLY A 40 -1.33 -20.10 11.21
N VAL A 41 -0.02 -20.30 11.06
CA VAL A 41 0.57 -21.15 10.02
C VAL A 41 -0.01 -22.58 10.08
N LYS A 42 -0.09 -23.15 11.28
CA LYS A 42 -0.68 -24.50 11.47
C LYS A 42 -2.16 -24.53 11.09
N ALA A 43 -2.92 -23.51 11.49
CA ALA A 43 -4.34 -23.40 11.19
C ALA A 43 -4.58 -23.28 9.67
N ILE A 44 -3.81 -22.46 8.97
CA ILE A 44 -3.88 -22.31 7.51
C ILE A 44 -3.54 -23.61 6.79
N ALA A 45 -2.43 -24.24 7.16
CA ALA A 45 -1.99 -25.50 6.53
C ALA A 45 -3.05 -26.62 6.68
N LYS A 46 -3.74 -26.66 7.84
CA LYS A 46 -4.77 -27.67 8.13
C LYS A 46 -6.09 -27.38 7.41
N ASN A 47 -6.56 -26.13 7.40
CA ASN A 47 -7.92 -25.79 6.99
C ASN A 47 -8.02 -25.24 5.56
N LYS A 48 -6.90 -24.78 4.97
CA LYS A 48 -6.83 -24.18 3.63
C LYS A 48 -7.94 -23.13 3.42
N PRO A 49 -7.93 -22.02 4.17
CA PRO A 49 -8.99 -21.04 4.14
C PRO A 49 -9.04 -20.27 2.81
N ASP A 50 -10.19 -19.66 2.51
CA ASP A 50 -10.32 -18.70 1.42
C ASP A 50 -9.80 -17.33 1.83
N ILE A 51 -9.99 -16.93 3.11
CA ILE A 51 -9.59 -15.64 3.69
C ILE A 51 -8.83 -15.84 5.00
N VAL A 52 -7.80 -15.01 5.22
CA VAL A 52 -7.10 -14.88 6.50
C VAL A 52 -7.17 -13.43 6.96
N PHE A 53 -7.82 -13.18 8.09
CA PHE A 53 -7.72 -11.92 8.82
C PHE A 53 -6.51 -11.99 9.72
N LEU A 54 -5.57 -11.06 9.54
CA LEU A 54 -4.25 -11.11 10.17
C LEU A 54 -3.92 -9.81 10.87
N ASP A 55 -3.72 -9.87 12.18
CA ASP A 55 -3.14 -8.72 12.88
C ASP A 55 -1.67 -8.54 12.47
N ILE A 56 -1.29 -7.28 12.28
CA ILE A 56 0.08 -6.91 11.93
C ILE A 56 0.95 -6.97 13.19
N GLU A 57 0.48 -6.40 14.30
CA GLU A 57 1.27 -6.29 15.52
C GLU A 57 0.90 -7.40 16.50
N MET A 58 1.74 -8.42 16.55
CA MET A 58 1.63 -9.50 17.55
C MET A 58 2.92 -9.61 18.39
N PRO A 59 2.83 -9.96 19.69
CA PRO A 59 3.99 -10.14 20.53
C PRO A 59 4.98 -11.17 19.96
N ARG A 60 6.27 -10.85 19.94
CA ARG A 60 7.40 -11.68 19.51
C ARG A 60 7.56 -11.87 18.02
N ARG A 61 6.54 -11.67 17.19
CA ARG A 61 6.60 -11.80 15.73
C ARG A 61 5.65 -10.83 15.08
N ASP A 62 6.13 -10.15 14.07
CA ASP A 62 5.32 -9.37 13.16
C ASP A 62 4.40 -10.31 12.35
N GLY A 63 3.14 -9.92 12.16
CA GLY A 63 2.18 -10.69 11.36
C GLY A 63 2.69 -11.03 9.95
N PHE A 64 3.56 -10.19 9.40
CA PHE A 64 4.17 -10.44 8.09
C PHE A 64 5.07 -11.67 8.06
N GLU A 65 5.65 -12.10 9.19
CA GLU A 65 6.45 -13.32 9.26
C GLU A 65 5.63 -14.59 8.98
N LEU A 66 4.30 -14.50 9.01
CA LEU A 66 3.43 -15.60 8.62
C LEU A 66 3.73 -16.10 7.20
N PHE A 67 4.07 -15.17 6.31
CA PHE A 67 4.29 -15.47 4.90
C PHE A 67 5.61 -16.16 4.60
N ASP A 68 6.57 -16.12 5.53
CA ASP A 68 7.83 -16.88 5.40
C ASP A 68 7.63 -18.39 5.46
N ALA A 69 6.47 -18.82 5.94
CA ALA A 69 6.12 -20.25 6.03
C ALA A 69 5.48 -20.82 4.75
N PHE A 70 5.20 -20.00 3.75
CA PHE A 70 4.50 -20.41 2.53
C PHE A 70 5.27 -20.04 1.28
N ASP A 71 5.54 -20.99 0.40
CA ASP A 71 6.12 -20.75 -0.93
C ASP A 71 5.14 -20.07 -1.86
N LYS A 72 3.84 -20.34 -1.67
CA LYS A 72 2.74 -19.76 -2.44
C LYS A 72 1.56 -19.49 -1.52
N ILE A 73 0.92 -18.33 -1.70
CA ILE A 73 -0.26 -17.93 -0.95
C ILE A 73 -1.48 -18.15 -1.83
N ASP A 74 -2.32 -19.10 -1.43
CA ASP A 74 -3.54 -19.50 -2.14
C ASP A 74 -4.82 -19.03 -1.42
N PHE A 75 -4.70 -18.01 -0.53
CA PHE A 75 -5.79 -17.43 0.24
C PHE A 75 -5.72 -15.90 0.18
N GLU A 76 -6.86 -15.24 0.34
CA GLU A 76 -6.91 -13.78 0.45
C GLU A 76 -6.46 -13.33 1.85
N VAL A 77 -5.79 -12.19 1.94
CA VAL A 77 -5.33 -11.63 3.21
C VAL A 77 -6.00 -10.28 3.45
N VAL A 78 -6.62 -10.16 4.60
CA VAL A 78 -7.17 -8.91 5.12
C VAL A 78 -6.44 -8.58 6.42
N PHE A 79 -5.60 -7.56 6.39
CA PHE A 79 -4.91 -7.13 7.59
C PHE A 79 -5.86 -6.42 8.56
N THR A 80 -5.69 -6.67 9.84
CA THR A 80 -6.34 -5.94 10.91
C THR A 80 -5.27 -5.25 11.76
N THR A 81 -5.42 -3.98 12.09
CA THR A 81 -4.41 -3.24 12.87
C THR A 81 -5.00 -2.06 13.61
N ALA A 82 -4.41 -1.70 14.75
CA ALA A 82 -4.73 -0.47 15.47
C ALA A 82 -3.98 0.76 14.91
N HIS A 83 -3.01 0.59 14.01
CA HIS A 83 -2.10 1.63 13.57
C HIS A 83 -2.41 2.14 12.18
N GLU A 84 -2.86 3.41 12.10
CA GLU A 84 -3.13 4.12 10.83
C GLU A 84 -1.92 4.23 9.90
N GLN A 85 -0.71 4.21 10.44
CA GLN A 85 0.50 4.33 9.63
C GLN A 85 0.70 3.17 8.65
N TYR A 86 0.27 1.97 8.99
CA TYR A 86 0.28 0.83 8.07
C TYR A 86 -0.87 0.92 7.06
N ALA A 87 -1.98 1.56 7.48
CA ALA A 87 -3.18 1.77 6.68
C ALA A 87 -2.97 2.76 5.53
N SER A 88 -2.14 3.78 5.72
CA SER A 88 -2.18 4.95 4.83
C SER A 88 -1.36 4.80 3.54
N LYS A 89 -0.32 3.96 3.48
CA LYS A 89 0.69 4.10 2.44
C LYS A 89 0.99 2.86 1.60
N ALA A 90 1.23 1.70 2.21
CA ALA A 90 1.60 0.50 1.46
C ALA A 90 0.38 -0.24 0.89
N PHE A 91 -0.74 -0.21 1.61
CA PHE A 91 -1.93 -0.98 1.28
C PHE A 91 -2.73 -0.43 0.10
N ARG A 92 -2.84 0.89 -0.03
CA ARG A 92 -3.58 1.51 -1.15
C ARG A 92 -2.96 1.27 -2.52
N THR A 93 -1.66 0.98 -2.57
CA THR A 93 -0.94 0.71 -3.84
C THR A 93 -0.92 -0.75 -4.24
N THR A 94 -1.02 -1.66 -3.27
CA THR A 94 -0.91 -3.09 -3.54
C THR A 94 -2.25 -3.81 -3.64
N ALA A 95 -3.38 -3.08 -3.52
CA ALA A 95 -4.74 -3.64 -3.50
C ALA A 95 -4.94 -4.75 -2.44
N ILE A 96 -4.14 -4.75 -1.37
CA ILE A 96 -4.34 -5.59 -0.20
C ILE A 96 -5.37 -4.91 0.67
N ASP A 97 -6.34 -5.66 1.16
CA ASP A 97 -7.33 -5.15 2.08
C ASP A 97 -6.77 -5.05 3.49
N TYR A 98 -7.16 -3.99 4.18
CA TYR A 98 -6.87 -3.83 5.59
C TYR A 98 -8.05 -3.17 6.30
N LEU A 99 -8.18 -3.46 7.58
CA LEU A 99 -9.21 -2.93 8.46
C LEU A 99 -8.56 -2.32 9.68
N LEU A 100 -8.86 -1.05 9.96
CA LEU A 100 -8.44 -0.40 11.21
C LEU A 100 -9.30 -0.89 12.36
N LYS A 101 -8.68 -1.16 13.50
CA LYS A 101 -9.40 -1.40 14.75
C LYS A 101 -9.79 -0.05 15.39
N PRO A 102 -11.06 0.16 15.83
CA PRO A 102 -12.16 -0.80 15.77
C PRO A 102 -12.66 -1.03 14.34
N ILE A 103 -12.95 -2.29 13.99
CA ILE A 103 -13.31 -2.68 12.63
C ILE A 103 -14.67 -2.10 12.26
N ASP A 104 -14.71 -1.37 11.14
CA ASP A 104 -15.92 -0.87 10.53
C ASP A 104 -16.62 -1.98 9.73
N ILE A 105 -17.94 -2.15 9.95
CA ILE A 105 -18.69 -3.24 9.35
C ILE A 105 -18.86 -3.09 7.82
N ASP A 106 -18.94 -1.87 7.32
CA ASP A 106 -19.13 -1.64 5.90
C ASP A 106 -17.81 -1.91 5.15
N LEU A 107 -16.66 -1.53 5.73
CA LEU A 107 -15.33 -1.88 5.20
C LEU A 107 -15.08 -3.39 5.26
N LEU A 108 -15.54 -4.08 6.33
CA LEU A 108 -15.45 -5.53 6.43
C LEU A 108 -16.27 -6.22 5.33
N LYS A 109 -17.50 -5.75 5.05
CA LYS A 109 -18.32 -6.26 3.96
C LYS A 109 -17.63 -6.09 2.60
N GLU A 110 -17.09 -4.90 2.34
CA GLU A 110 -16.37 -4.64 1.10
C GLU A 110 -15.15 -5.56 0.91
N ALA A 111 -14.37 -5.80 1.97
CA ALA A 111 -13.23 -6.71 1.93
C ALA A 111 -13.66 -8.15 1.57
N ILE A 112 -14.78 -8.60 2.14
CA ILE A 112 -15.32 -9.95 1.86
C ILE A 112 -15.88 -10.05 0.44
N GLU A 113 -16.58 -9.03 -0.06
CA GLU A 113 -17.07 -9.03 -1.45
C GLU A 113 -15.91 -9.11 -2.45
N ARG A 114 -14.81 -8.38 -2.19
CA ARG A 114 -13.59 -8.50 -3.02
C ARG A 114 -13.00 -9.90 -3.00
N ALA A 115 -12.99 -10.56 -1.83
CA ALA A 115 -12.51 -11.94 -1.72
C ALA A 115 -13.43 -12.96 -2.43
N ARG A 116 -14.70 -12.66 -2.61
CA ARG A 116 -15.65 -13.50 -3.38
C ARG A 116 -15.42 -13.43 -4.88
N ASP A 117 -14.92 -12.31 -5.39
CA ASP A 117 -14.68 -12.13 -6.82
C ASP A 117 -13.40 -12.83 -7.26
N LYS A 118 -13.54 -14.10 -7.63
CA LYS A 118 -12.44 -14.99 -8.02
C LYS A 118 -11.64 -14.55 -9.25
N ARG A 119 -12.05 -13.48 -9.95
CA ARG A 119 -11.42 -13.03 -11.20
C ARG A 119 -10.05 -12.37 -10.99
N ASP A 120 -9.71 -12.00 -9.76
CA ASP A 120 -8.50 -11.23 -9.45
C ASP A 120 -7.40 -12.00 -8.68
N LYS A 121 -7.52 -13.33 -8.52
CA LYS A 121 -6.54 -14.13 -7.75
C LYS A 121 -5.08 -13.94 -8.17
N ASP A 122 -4.81 -13.87 -9.48
CA ASP A 122 -3.44 -13.68 -9.97
C ASP A 122 -2.90 -12.26 -9.72
N LYS A 123 -3.77 -11.25 -9.70
CA LYS A 123 -3.38 -9.86 -9.41
C LYS A 123 -3.12 -9.65 -7.92
N VAL A 124 -3.95 -10.24 -7.06
CA VAL A 124 -3.83 -10.13 -5.61
C VAL A 124 -2.51 -10.74 -5.13
N ASN A 125 -2.14 -11.94 -5.63
CA ASN A 125 -0.88 -12.58 -5.27
C ASN A 125 0.35 -11.72 -5.63
N LYS A 126 0.39 -11.12 -6.82
CA LYS A 126 1.50 -10.22 -7.20
C LYS A 126 1.57 -8.97 -6.33
N ASN A 127 0.43 -8.36 -6.02
CA ASN A 127 0.38 -7.20 -5.15
C ASN A 127 0.89 -7.51 -3.76
N PHE A 128 0.50 -8.68 -3.26
CA PHE A 128 0.93 -9.17 -1.95
C PHE A 128 2.44 -9.44 -1.91
N GLU A 129 3.01 -10.10 -2.92
CA GLU A 129 4.47 -10.32 -3.03
C GLU A 129 5.25 -8.99 -3.02
N VAL A 130 4.77 -7.99 -3.76
CA VAL A 130 5.37 -6.64 -3.75
C VAL A 130 5.26 -6.01 -2.37
N PHE A 131 4.13 -6.13 -1.70
CA PHE A 131 3.94 -5.61 -0.36
C PHE A 131 4.93 -6.23 0.65
N VAL A 132 4.99 -7.57 0.72
CA VAL A 132 5.92 -8.28 1.61
C VAL A 132 7.38 -7.93 1.28
N ASN A 133 7.72 -7.84 0.00
CA ASN A 133 9.06 -7.43 -0.41
C ASN A 133 9.37 -5.99 0.02
N ASN A 134 8.42 -5.07 -0.10
CA ASN A 134 8.60 -3.68 0.34
C ASN A 134 8.81 -3.56 1.86
N MET A 135 8.14 -4.42 2.65
CA MET A 135 8.33 -4.44 4.11
C MET A 135 9.70 -5.00 4.53
N LYS A 136 10.25 -5.95 3.76
CA LYS A 136 11.54 -6.60 4.03
C LYS A 136 12.75 -5.84 3.49
N THR A 137 12.53 -4.90 2.55
CA THR A 137 13.62 -4.19 1.86
C THR A 137 13.84 -2.78 2.42
N ASN A 138 15.09 -2.30 2.35
CA ASN A 138 15.41 -0.90 2.60
C ASN A 138 14.60 0.01 1.66
N LYS A 139 14.32 1.25 2.09
CA LYS A 139 13.54 2.26 1.34
C LYS A 139 13.90 2.35 -0.16
N SER A 140 15.19 2.18 -0.50
CA SER A 140 15.72 2.26 -1.86
C SER A 140 15.27 1.16 -2.84
N ASN A 141 14.67 0.07 -2.37
CA ASN A 141 14.22 -1.03 -3.24
C ASN A 141 12.69 -1.21 -3.25
N GLN A 142 11.97 -0.33 -2.60
CA GLN A 142 10.52 -0.44 -2.50
C GLN A 142 9.84 -0.12 -3.84
N GLN A 143 8.71 -0.76 -4.08
CA GLN A 143 7.91 -0.62 -5.30
C GLN A 143 6.51 -0.12 -4.98
N ILE A 144 5.92 0.61 -5.91
CA ILE A 144 4.50 0.93 -5.90
C ILE A 144 3.78 0.23 -7.04
N ALA A 145 2.54 -0.18 -6.80
CA ALA A 145 1.65 -0.69 -7.84
C ALA A 145 0.82 0.47 -8.42
N ILE A 146 0.85 0.62 -9.73
CA ILE A 146 0.10 1.65 -10.47
C ILE A 146 -0.89 0.95 -11.39
N SER A 147 -2.17 1.30 -11.28
CA SER A 147 -3.18 0.83 -12.22
C SER A 147 -3.00 1.51 -13.58
N SER A 148 -2.85 0.72 -14.62
CA SER A 148 -2.81 1.16 -16.02
C SER A 148 -3.95 0.52 -16.81
N SER A 149 -4.14 0.92 -18.07
CA SER A 149 -5.14 0.31 -18.99
C SER A 149 -4.98 -1.20 -19.11
N ASP A 150 -3.76 -1.70 -19.04
CA ASP A 150 -3.41 -3.10 -19.31
C ASP A 150 -3.24 -3.93 -18.04
N GLY A 151 -3.46 -3.34 -16.85
CA GLY A 151 -3.34 -4.02 -15.55
C GLY A 151 -2.53 -3.23 -14.53
N LEU A 152 -1.81 -3.94 -13.66
CA LEU A 152 -0.96 -3.35 -12.63
C LEU A 152 0.50 -3.34 -13.06
N LEU A 153 1.10 -2.15 -12.99
CA LEU A 153 2.53 -1.94 -13.18
C LEU A 153 3.21 -1.76 -11.82
N PHE A 154 4.29 -2.51 -11.58
CA PHE A 154 5.11 -2.38 -10.39
C PHE A 154 6.37 -1.57 -10.69
N ILE A 155 6.50 -0.41 -10.05
CA ILE A 155 7.58 0.54 -10.30
C ILE A 155 8.38 0.73 -9.03
N LYS A 156 9.72 0.60 -9.15
CA LYS A 156 10.62 0.99 -8.06
C LYS A 156 10.48 2.48 -7.79
N ILE A 157 10.31 2.86 -6.53
CA ILE A 157 10.13 4.24 -6.12
C ILE A 157 11.33 5.09 -6.54
N ASP A 158 12.54 4.55 -6.41
CA ASP A 158 13.79 5.20 -6.84
C ASP A 158 13.89 5.45 -8.36
N ASN A 159 13.09 4.75 -9.16
CA ASN A 159 13.04 5.00 -10.62
C ASN A 159 12.14 6.18 -10.99
N ILE A 160 11.37 6.71 -10.04
CA ILE A 160 10.46 7.83 -10.29
C ILE A 160 11.22 9.14 -10.15
N VAL A 161 11.27 9.92 -11.23
CA VAL A 161 11.91 11.24 -11.24
C VAL A 161 10.94 12.31 -10.73
N TYR A 162 9.75 12.37 -11.30
CA TYR A 162 8.69 13.27 -10.86
C TYR A 162 7.33 12.80 -11.36
N LEU A 163 6.25 13.36 -10.82
CA LEU A 163 4.88 13.16 -11.25
C LEU A 163 4.27 14.49 -11.68
N ARG A 164 3.41 14.44 -12.70
CA ARG A 164 2.61 15.58 -13.14
C ARG A 164 1.13 15.21 -13.20
N GLY A 165 0.30 16.01 -12.53
CA GLY A 165 -1.16 15.88 -12.58
C GLY A 165 -1.75 16.77 -13.67
N ASP A 166 -2.70 16.24 -14.41
CA ASP A 166 -3.51 16.96 -15.39
C ASP A 166 -4.97 16.46 -15.31
N GLY A 167 -5.82 17.29 -14.73
CA GLY A 167 -7.21 16.91 -14.46
C GLY A 167 -7.32 15.67 -13.57
N ALA A 168 -7.95 14.62 -14.09
CA ALA A 168 -8.13 13.33 -13.42
C ALA A 168 -6.94 12.39 -13.57
N TYR A 169 -5.94 12.75 -14.37
CA TYR A 169 -4.80 11.88 -14.67
C TYR A 169 -3.55 12.31 -13.95
N THR A 170 -2.69 11.32 -13.62
CA THR A 170 -1.32 11.55 -13.17
C THR A 170 -0.35 10.82 -14.07
N TYR A 171 0.70 11.53 -14.46
CA TYR A 171 1.79 11.03 -15.30
C TYR A 171 3.02 10.83 -14.44
N PHE A 172 3.59 9.64 -14.46
CA PHE A 172 4.89 9.32 -13.87
C PHE A 172 5.97 9.46 -14.92
N PHE A 173 7.04 10.14 -14.60
CA PHE A 173 8.23 10.27 -15.41
C PHE A 173 9.36 9.50 -14.75
N LEU A 174 9.86 8.48 -15.45
CA LEU A 174 10.85 7.54 -14.92
C LEU A 174 12.27 7.88 -15.38
N LYS A 175 13.27 7.39 -14.65
CA LYS A 175 14.70 7.47 -15.02
C LYS A 175 14.99 6.86 -16.38
N THR A 176 14.23 5.86 -16.78
CA THR A 176 14.32 5.20 -18.09
C THR A 176 13.89 6.07 -19.27
N GLY A 177 13.27 7.24 -18.98
CA GLY A 177 12.61 8.08 -19.99
C GLY A 177 11.17 7.64 -20.30
N GLU A 178 10.71 6.55 -19.73
CA GLU A 178 9.34 6.06 -19.87
C GLU A 178 8.36 6.98 -19.11
N ARG A 179 7.16 7.13 -19.69
CA ARG A 179 6.04 7.84 -19.07
C ARG A 179 4.86 6.89 -18.85
N ILE A 180 4.39 6.79 -17.62
CA ILE A 180 3.23 5.98 -17.24
C ILE A 180 2.07 6.90 -16.88
N THR A 181 0.87 6.55 -17.34
CA THR A 181 -0.36 7.30 -17.08
C THR A 181 -1.29 6.51 -16.17
N THR A 182 -1.90 7.18 -15.22
CA THR A 182 -2.90 6.61 -14.30
C THR A 182 -4.09 7.54 -14.12
N THR A 183 -5.23 6.98 -13.76
CA THR A 183 -6.47 7.72 -13.50
C THR A 183 -6.60 8.22 -12.05
N LYS A 184 -5.65 7.89 -11.16
CA LYS A 184 -5.61 8.44 -9.80
C LYS A 184 -5.07 9.86 -9.82
N ASN A 185 -5.60 10.71 -8.94
CA ASN A 185 -5.17 12.10 -8.83
C ASN A 185 -3.81 12.25 -8.14
N LEU A 186 -3.13 13.37 -8.40
CA LEU A 186 -1.79 13.63 -7.90
C LEU A 186 -1.73 13.73 -6.35
N LYS A 187 -2.84 14.05 -5.68
CA LYS A 187 -2.87 14.12 -4.22
C LYS A 187 -2.77 12.73 -3.59
N GLU A 188 -3.40 11.74 -4.15
CA GLU A 188 -3.29 10.36 -3.67
C GLU A 188 -1.83 9.87 -3.70
N TYR A 189 -1.07 10.26 -4.74
CA TYR A 189 0.35 9.95 -4.83
C TYR A 189 1.23 10.84 -3.94
N GLU A 190 0.84 12.10 -3.67
CA GLU A 190 1.51 12.94 -2.67
C GLU A 190 1.47 12.29 -1.29
N ASP A 191 0.30 11.80 -0.89
CA ASP A 191 0.12 11.11 0.39
C ASP A 191 0.90 9.79 0.44
N LEU A 192 0.87 9.03 -0.65
CA LEU A 192 1.54 7.74 -0.79
C LEU A 192 3.07 7.85 -0.74
N LEU A 193 3.64 8.84 -1.45
CA LEU A 193 5.08 9.01 -1.63
C LEU A 193 5.71 9.94 -0.59
N SER A 194 4.95 10.42 0.39
CA SER A 194 5.42 11.40 1.38
C SER A 194 6.58 10.93 2.27
N GLU A 195 6.77 9.61 2.44
CA GLU A 195 7.89 9.01 3.20
C GLU A 195 9.15 8.72 2.37
N TYR A 196 9.07 8.96 1.07
CA TYR A 196 10.12 8.65 0.09
C TYR A 196 10.77 9.90 -0.51
N ASP A 197 10.85 10.95 0.27
CA ASP A 197 11.47 12.22 -0.12
C ASP A 197 10.86 12.84 -1.40
N PHE A 198 9.55 12.66 -1.60
CA PHE A 198 8.80 13.38 -2.62
C PHE A 198 8.23 14.66 -2.05
N PHE A 199 8.32 15.73 -2.83
CA PHE A 199 7.82 17.05 -2.44
C PHE A 199 6.94 17.65 -3.53
N ARG A 200 5.76 18.14 -3.12
CA ARG A 200 4.82 18.84 -4.01
C ARG A 200 5.25 20.27 -4.24
N VAL A 201 5.96 20.56 -5.33
CA VAL A 201 6.48 21.89 -5.67
C VAL A 201 5.44 22.80 -6.34
N HIS A 202 4.45 22.21 -7.01
CA HIS A 202 3.38 22.93 -7.71
C HIS A 202 2.03 22.22 -7.53
N LYS A 203 0.91 22.92 -7.79
CA LYS A 203 -0.43 22.29 -7.75
C LYS A 203 -0.52 21.05 -8.64
N SER A 204 0.27 20.98 -9.70
CA SER A 204 0.30 19.89 -10.69
C SER A 204 1.62 19.11 -10.70
N SER A 205 2.55 19.32 -9.75
CA SER A 205 3.85 18.65 -9.83
C SER A 205 4.36 18.20 -8.48
N LEU A 206 4.75 16.94 -8.39
CA LEU A 206 5.36 16.26 -7.25
C LEU A 206 6.71 15.72 -7.70
N ILE A 207 7.82 16.13 -7.10
CA ILE A 207 9.17 15.77 -7.49
C ILE A 207 9.83 14.86 -6.46
N HIS A 208 10.71 13.96 -6.90
CA HIS A 208 11.60 13.21 -6.05
C HIS A 208 12.83 14.08 -5.74
N LEU A 209 13.06 14.41 -4.48
CA LEU A 209 14.09 15.38 -4.10
C LEU A 209 15.50 14.90 -4.45
N HIS A 210 15.77 13.60 -4.35
CA HIS A 210 17.05 13.00 -4.75
C HIS A 210 17.31 13.01 -6.27
N GLU A 211 16.26 13.24 -7.07
CA GLU A 211 16.37 13.33 -8.53
C GLU A 211 16.51 14.75 -9.05
N MET A 212 16.80 15.70 -8.18
CA MET A 212 17.08 17.08 -8.55
C MET A 212 18.54 17.24 -8.96
N LYS A 213 18.78 17.87 -10.11
CA LYS A 213 20.12 18.33 -10.52
C LYS A 213 20.41 19.75 -10.09
N LYS A 214 19.40 20.63 -10.19
CA LYS A 214 19.59 22.06 -9.98
C LYS A 214 18.27 22.74 -9.66
N TYR A 215 18.31 23.68 -8.71
CA TYR A 215 17.24 24.65 -8.53
C TYR A 215 17.67 26.03 -9.08
N VAL A 216 16.87 26.57 -9.99
CA VAL A 216 17.10 27.90 -10.57
C VAL A 216 16.17 28.89 -9.86
N ARG A 217 16.81 29.91 -9.24
CA ARG A 217 16.09 30.92 -8.45
C ARG A 217 15.25 31.81 -9.35
N GLY A 218 14.09 32.23 -8.85
CA GLY A 218 13.15 33.15 -9.46
C GLY A 218 12.07 33.51 -8.46
N GLU A 219 10.95 34.10 -8.87
CA GLU A 219 9.81 34.35 -7.97
C GLU A 219 9.32 33.05 -7.30
N GLY A 220 9.04 31.98 -8.06
CA GLY A 220 8.92 30.60 -7.59
C GLY A 220 10.21 29.85 -7.90
N GLY A 221 10.76 30.09 -9.08
CA GLY A 221 11.89 29.35 -9.65
C GLY A 221 11.45 28.04 -10.28
N TYR A 222 12.42 27.24 -10.71
CA TYR A 222 12.16 25.91 -11.26
C TYR A 222 13.28 24.95 -10.88
N VAL A 223 12.96 23.66 -10.89
CA VAL A 223 13.90 22.57 -10.64
C VAL A 223 14.22 21.89 -11.95
N VAL A 224 15.50 21.65 -12.22
CA VAL A 224 15.94 20.77 -13.29
C VAL A 224 16.13 19.38 -12.71
N MET A 225 15.43 18.41 -13.27
CA MET A 225 15.41 17.02 -12.81
C MET A 225 16.53 16.20 -13.46
N SER A 226 16.79 14.98 -12.96
CA SER A 226 17.85 14.08 -13.45
C SER A 226 17.69 13.70 -14.92
N ASN A 227 16.45 13.61 -15.41
CA ASN A 227 16.12 13.33 -16.81
C ASN A 227 16.23 14.56 -17.73
N GLY A 228 16.57 15.74 -17.20
CA GLY A 228 16.71 16.99 -17.95
C GLY A 228 15.45 17.86 -17.99
N ASP A 229 14.32 17.36 -17.53
CA ASP A 229 13.07 18.13 -17.51
C ASP A 229 13.14 19.27 -16.48
N SER A 230 12.38 20.35 -16.76
CA SER A 230 12.21 21.47 -15.84
C SER A 230 10.82 21.45 -15.22
N VAL A 231 10.76 21.61 -13.92
CA VAL A 231 9.51 21.61 -13.13
C VAL A 231 9.40 22.91 -12.33
N ASP A 232 8.33 23.66 -12.55
CA ASP A 232 8.10 24.94 -11.88
C ASP A 232 7.81 24.76 -10.39
N VAL A 233 8.35 25.65 -9.58
CA VAL A 233 8.06 25.77 -8.15
C VAL A 233 7.11 26.95 -7.95
N SER A 234 5.95 26.72 -7.35
CA SER A 234 5.00 27.80 -7.07
C SER A 234 5.53 28.72 -5.96
N LYS A 235 5.29 30.04 -6.08
CA LYS A 235 5.69 31.03 -5.05
C LYS A 235 5.28 30.57 -3.64
N ARG A 236 4.05 30.09 -3.48
CA ARG A 236 3.50 29.67 -2.19
C ARG A 236 4.22 28.49 -1.56
N ARG A 237 4.80 27.58 -2.37
CA ARG A 237 5.46 26.37 -1.88
C ARG A 237 6.98 26.52 -1.75
N LYS A 238 7.55 27.63 -2.23
CA LYS A 238 9.00 27.86 -2.28
C LYS A 238 9.67 27.77 -0.92
N GLU A 239 9.12 28.41 0.12
CA GLU A 239 9.73 28.39 1.46
C GLU A 239 9.76 26.98 2.03
N ASN A 240 8.64 26.26 1.98
CA ASN A 240 8.54 24.89 2.46
C ASN A 240 9.45 23.94 1.64
N PHE A 241 9.57 24.18 0.33
CA PHE A 241 10.47 23.43 -0.52
C PHE A 241 11.94 23.63 -0.13
N LEU A 242 12.37 24.88 0.07
CA LEU A 242 13.74 25.17 0.51
C LEU A 242 14.03 24.60 1.92
N ALA A 243 13.04 24.64 2.81
CA ALA A 243 13.14 24.01 4.13
C ALA A 243 13.21 22.48 4.04
N ALA A 244 12.53 21.85 3.08
CA ALA A 244 12.66 20.41 2.84
C ALA A 244 14.07 20.03 2.34
N LEU A 245 14.64 20.83 1.45
CA LEU A 245 16.03 20.62 0.95
C LEU A 245 17.09 20.73 2.04
N SER A 246 16.89 21.53 3.07
CA SER A 246 17.84 21.66 4.17
C SER A 246 17.81 20.48 5.15
N LYS A 247 16.90 19.53 4.99
CA LYS A 247 16.73 18.34 5.83
C LYS A 247 17.21 17.03 5.14
N LEU A 248 17.56 17.12 3.84
CA LEU A 248 18.19 16.05 3.07
C LEU A 248 19.68 15.95 3.41
#